data_5210a271e732ebc4b67203059db7289d
#
_entry.id   5210a271e732ebc4b67203059db7289d
#
_cell.length_a   1.000
_cell.length_b   1.000
_cell.length_c   1.000
_cell.angle_alpha   90.00
_cell.angle_beta   90.00
_cell.angle_gamma   90.00
#
_symmetry.space_group_name_H-M   'P 1'
#
loop_
_entity.id
_entity.type
_entity.pdbx_description
1 polymer ?
#
loop_
_entity_poly.entity_id
_entity_poly.type
_entity_poly.pdbx_seq_one_letter_code
_entity_poly.pdbx_strand_id
1 'polypeptide(L)'
;MLKQYLKEHYLANHKALYVTLDDFWFTNHHLIDVAEYHYLHGGTVLFVDEVHHYPFVTWSMELKNIYDRYPEMQVVFTGSSMLQIDNTLADLSRRCVFYDMYGMSFREYLEFYDIMNVPKISLEDLLQNHVKIGLDITSEVKILPKFQDYLHYGYYPFYKEVTDSYEKILQQIAANIIEVDIPAVEKIEYSTVVKLKRFFALISQMVPFSVNATELSKNIEVPRQSINKMLALLKKSALVNLLYNGKNTMGQLAKPEKVYLENPNLMYALTPRADIGNIRETFFANQLMRNHEVTFSGKGDFLVDSLYTFEVGGKNKKFDQIKDVSKSFLAVDDIDTGFGDKISLWMFGLLE
;
A
#
# COMPACT_ATOMS: atom_id res chain seq x y z
N MET A 1 10.21 12.46 -0.73
CA MET A 1 10.59 11.91 -2.04
C MET A 1 10.76 12.99 -3.11
N LEU A 2 9.71 13.79 -3.49
CA LEU A 2 9.85 14.83 -4.53
C LEU A 2 10.98 15.85 -4.22
N LYS A 3 11.03 16.36 -2.99
CA LYS A 3 12.09 17.30 -2.55
C LYS A 3 13.49 16.67 -2.60
N GLN A 4 13.62 15.38 -2.30
CA GLN A 4 14.88 14.66 -2.39
C GLN A 4 15.32 14.52 -3.85
N TYR A 5 14.41 14.07 -4.72
CA TYR A 5 14.68 13.96 -6.16
C TYR A 5 15.06 15.31 -6.78
N LEU A 6 14.35 16.38 -6.40
CA LEU A 6 14.70 17.75 -6.81
C LEU A 6 16.11 18.11 -6.35
N LYS A 7 16.43 17.82 -5.08
CA LYS A 7 17.76 18.09 -4.51
C LYS A 7 18.87 17.35 -5.25
N GLU A 8 18.67 16.12 -5.61
CA GLU A 8 19.68 15.27 -6.25
C GLU A 8 19.91 15.66 -7.72
N HIS A 9 18.86 16.08 -8.43
CA HIS A 9 18.93 16.24 -9.89
C HIS A 9 18.85 17.69 -10.40
N TYR A 10 18.31 18.64 -9.61
CA TYR A 10 17.99 19.99 -10.09
C TYR A 10 18.53 21.16 -9.26
N LEU A 11 19.20 20.92 -8.13
CA LEU A 11 19.66 22.02 -7.25
C LEU A 11 20.51 23.10 -7.94
N ALA A 12 21.22 22.76 -9.00
CA ALA A 12 22.22 23.65 -9.61
C ALA A 12 21.69 24.45 -10.82
N ASN A 13 20.45 24.25 -11.29
CA ASN A 13 20.09 24.75 -12.62
C ASN A 13 18.81 25.58 -12.72
N HIS A 14 18.10 25.87 -11.63
CA HIS A 14 16.84 26.64 -11.59
C HIS A 14 15.74 26.17 -12.55
N LYS A 15 15.86 24.95 -13.11
CA LYS A 15 14.90 24.41 -14.10
C LYS A 15 13.70 23.73 -13.46
N ALA A 16 13.79 23.41 -12.19
CA ALA A 16 12.73 22.74 -11.47
C ALA A 16 12.14 23.64 -10.38
N LEU A 17 10.82 23.61 -10.25
CA LEU A 17 10.09 24.27 -9.18
C LEU A 17 9.30 23.22 -8.41
N TYR A 18 9.30 23.30 -7.08
CA TYR A 18 8.46 22.52 -6.18
C TYR A 18 7.42 23.44 -5.54
N VAL A 19 6.15 23.02 -5.62
CA VAL A 19 5.03 23.68 -4.94
C VAL A 19 4.20 22.62 -4.21
N THR A 20 3.54 23.00 -3.12
CA THR A 20 2.56 22.16 -2.42
C THR A 20 1.23 22.89 -2.41
N LEU A 21 0.15 22.20 -2.80
CA LEU A 21 -1.16 22.81 -3.01
C LEU A 21 -1.96 22.99 -1.71
N ASP A 22 -1.44 22.57 -0.57
CA ASP A 22 -1.94 22.91 0.76
C ASP A 22 -1.43 24.24 1.29
N ASP A 23 -0.52 24.94 0.56
CA ASP A 23 -0.07 26.28 0.92
C ASP A 23 -1.19 27.31 0.79
N PHE A 24 -1.35 28.16 1.81
CA PHE A 24 -2.35 29.25 1.83
C PHE A 24 -2.28 30.17 0.61
N TRP A 25 -1.13 30.30 -0.03
CA TRP A 25 -0.97 31.09 -1.23
C TRP A 25 -1.94 30.65 -2.34
N PHE A 26 -2.20 29.35 -2.46
CA PHE A 26 -3.13 28.77 -3.46
C PHE A 26 -4.61 29.01 -3.15
N THR A 27 -4.98 29.61 -2.03
CA THR A 27 -6.37 30.01 -1.79
C THR A 27 -6.86 31.09 -2.76
N ASN A 28 -5.95 31.91 -3.30
CA ASN A 28 -6.24 33.03 -4.18
C ASN A 28 -5.47 32.99 -5.53
N HIS A 29 -4.66 31.98 -5.76
CA HIS A 29 -3.81 31.87 -6.95
C HIS A 29 -3.99 30.51 -7.62
N HIS A 30 -3.91 30.49 -8.94
CA HIS A 30 -4.05 29.27 -9.70
C HIS A 30 -2.72 28.58 -10.00
N LEU A 31 -2.75 27.25 -10.04
CA LEU A 31 -1.58 26.44 -10.38
C LEU A 31 -1.06 26.75 -11.79
N ILE A 32 -1.97 27.01 -12.72
CA ILE A 32 -1.62 27.35 -14.10
C ILE A 32 -0.78 28.64 -14.18
N ASP A 33 -1.06 29.64 -13.33
CA ASP A 33 -0.30 30.93 -13.32
C ASP A 33 1.13 30.68 -12.85
N VAL A 34 1.32 29.79 -11.89
CA VAL A 34 2.65 29.36 -11.41
C VAL A 34 3.41 28.64 -12.52
N ALA A 35 2.74 27.72 -13.20
CA ALA A 35 3.36 26.97 -14.29
C ALA A 35 3.78 27.90 -15.45
N GLU A 36 2.93 28.84 -15.83
CA GLU A 36 3.22 29.84 -16.86
C GLU A 36 4.42 30.70 -16.48
N TYR A 37 4.41 31.24 -15.26
CA TYR A 37 5.54 32.03 -14.77
C TYR A 37 6.85 31.25 -14.80
N HIS A 38 6.83 30.00 -14.30
CA HIS A 38 8.00 29.15 -14.28
C HIS A 38 8.52 28.85 -15.69
N TYR A 39 7.63 28.52 -16.62
CA TYR A 39 7.97 28.24 -18.02
C TYR A 39 8.60 29.45 -18.70
N LEU A 40 8.01 30.64 -18.57
CA LEU A 40 8.50 31.89 -19.16
C LEU A 40 9.90 32.29 -18.64
N HIS A 41 10.27 31.81 -17.44
CA HIS A 41 11.58 32.03 -16.86
C HIS A 41 12.56 30.86 -17.08
N GLY A 42 12.26 29.97 -18.04
CA GLY A 42 13.16 28.89 -18.45
C GLY A 42 13.03 27.60 -17.62
N GLY A 43 11.98 27.49 -16.78
CA GLY A 43 11.67 26.28 -16.06
C GLY A 43 11.16 25.17 -16.97
N THR A 44 11.56 23.95 -16.70
CA THR A 44 11.21 22.76 -17.51
C THR A 44 10.59 21.62 -16.68
N VAL A 45 10.66 21.71 -15.35
CA VAL A 45 10.11 20.69 -14.45
C VAL A 45 9.32 21.33 -13.33
N LEU A 46 8.09 20.85 -13.11
CA LEU A 46 7.20 21.29 -12.05
C LEU A 46 6.83 20.11 -11.17
N PHE A 47 7.19 20.18 -9.88
CA PHE A 47 6.75 19.23 -8.85
C PHE A 47 5.60 19.83 -8.08
N VAL A 48 4.46 19.14 -8.10
CA VAL A 48 3.20 19.57 -7.45
C VAL A 48 2.82 18.55 -6.39
N ASP A 49 2.92 18.94 -5.12
CA ASP A 49 2.64 18.07 -4.00
C ASP A 49 1.22 18.31 -3.47
N GLU A 50 0.59 17.26 -2.92
CA GLU A 50 -0.70 17.32 -2.26
C GLU A 50 -1.85 17.91 -3.11
N VAL A 51 -1.97 17.44 -4.38
CA VAL A 51 -2.98 17.98 -5.33
C VAL A 51 -4.42 17.89 -4.82
N HIS A 52 -4.71 17.00 -3.89
CA HIS A 52 -6.05 16.84 -3.31
C HIS A 52 -6.42 17.93 -2.29
N HIS A 53 -5.45 18.68 -1.79
CA HIS A 53 -5.68 19.84 -0.92
C HIS A 53 -5.93 21.13 -1.70
N TYR A 54 -5.85 21.08 -3.04
CA TYR A 54 -6.10 22.27 -3.85
C TYR A 54 -7.53 22.78 -3.65
N PRO A 55 -7.70 24.06 -3.28
CA PRO A 55 -9.02 24.60 -2.91
C PRO A 55 -9.99 24.68 -4.10
N PHE A 56 -9.49 24.65 -5.31
CA PHE A 56 -10.31 24.67 -6.52
C PHE A 56 -10.55 23.25 -7.05
N VAL A 57 -11.79 22.93 -7.37
CA VAL A 57 -12.22 21.62 -7.91
C VAL A 57 -11.57 21.30 -9.27
N THR A 58 -10.83 22.24 -9.85
CA THR A 58 -10.32 22.20 -11.22
C THR A 58 -8.87 21.79 -11.36
N TRP A 59 -8.20 21.27 -10.32
CA TRP A 59 -6.78 20.96 -10.38
C TRP A 59 -6.39 20.03 -11.54
N SER A 60 -7.22 19.03 -11.85
CA SER A 60 -6.98 18.11 -12.96
C SER A 60 -7.11 18.80 -14.32
N MET A 61 -8.05 19.75 -14.44
CA MET A 61 -8.18 20.57 -15.65
C MET A 61 -7.01 21.53 -15.80
N GLU A 62 -6.49 22.07 -14.70
CA GLU A 62 -5.31 22.93 -14.76
C GLU A 62 -4.06 22.14 -15.16
N LEU A 63 -3.85 20.95 -14.58
CA LEU A 63 -2.76 20.06 -15.03
C LEU A 63 -2.87 19.67 -16.51
N LYS A 64 -4.10 19.38 -16.97
CA LYS A 64 -4.34 19.14 -18.39
C LYS A 64 -3.99 20.36 -19.23
N ASN A 65 -4.40 21.56 -18.82
CA ASN A 65 -4.10 22.80 -19.55
C ASN A 65 -2.60 23.10 -19.56
N ILE A 66 -1.89 22.82 -18.47
CA ILE A 66 -0.44 22.95 -18.38
C ILE A 66 0.23 22.00 -19.38
N TYR A 67 -0.16 20.73 -19.39
CA TYR A 67 0.34 19.75 -20.35
C TYR A 67 0.11 20.16 -21.81
N ASP A 68 -1.10 20.64 -22.13
CA ASP A 68 -1.48 21.01 -23.50
C ASP A 68 -0.80 22.33 -23.95
N ARG A 69 -0.52 23.28 -23.02
CA ARG A 69 0.10 24.58 -23.36
C ARG A 69 1.63 24.57 -23.36
N TYR A 70 2.24 23.76 -22.47
CA TYR A 70 3.68 23.74 -22.24
C TYR A 70 4.22 22.32 -22.45
N PRO A 71 4.28 21.82 -23.70
CA PRO A 71 4.60 20.42 -23.99
C PRO A 71 6.02 20.01 -23.58
N GLU A 72 6.92 20.97 -23.37
CA GLU A 72 8.30 20.73 -22.91
C GLU A 72 8.42 20.72 -21.39
N MET A 73 7.35 21.07 -20.65
CA MET A 73 7.35 21.05 -19.20
C MET A 73 6.97 19.67 -18.69
N GLN A 74 7.89 19.03 -17.98
CA GLN A 74 7.59 17.82 -17.24
C GLN A 74 6.89 18.16 -15.93
N VAL A 75 5.72 17.57 -15.69
CA VAL A 75 4.97 17.75 -14.45
C VAL A 75 4.95 16.43 -13.67
N VAL A 76 5.38 16.47 -12.42
CA VAL A 76 5.29 15.35 -11.48
C VAL A 76 4.41 15.81 -10.33
N PHE A 77 3.30 15.10 -10.10
CA PHE A 77 2.38 15.46 -9.02
C PHE A 77 2.12 14.29 -8.08
N THR A 78 1.80 14.60 -6.82
CA THR A 78 1.44 13.61 -5.80
C THR A 78 0.12 13.98 -5.15
N GLY A 79 -0.52 12.97 -4.58
CA GLY A 79 -1.66 13.14 -3.70
C GLY A 79 -1.66 12.03 -2.66
N SER A 80 -1.94 12.36 -1.42
CA SER A 80 -2.05 11.39 -0.32
C SER A 80 -3.35 10.60 -0.38
N SER A 81 -4.37 11.11 -1.06
CA SER A 81 -5.66 10.43 -1.23
C SER A 81 -5.78 9.79 -2.60
N MET A 82 -5.65 8.46 -2.66
CA MET A 82 -5.91 7.66 -3.86
C MET A 82 -7.33 7.87 -4.42
N LEU A 83 -8.27 8.26 -3.57
CA LEU A 83 -9.67 8.49 -3.95
C LEU A 83 -9.83 9.62 -4.97
N GLN A 84 -9.06 10.71 -4.83
CA GLN A 84 -9.12 11.83 -5.77
C GLN A 84 -8.43 11.51 -7.10
N ILE A 85 -7.31 10.82 -7.03
CA ILE A 85 -6.59 10.41 -8.23
C ILE A 85 -7.48 9.53 -9.11
N ASP A 86 -8.19 8.57 -8.52
CA ASP A 86 -9.11 7.70 -9.23
C ASP A 86 -10.25 8.48 -9.93
N ASN A 87 -10.80 9.50 -9.27
CA ASN A 87 -11.91 10.30 -9.83
C ASN A 87 -11.48 11.22 -10.99
N THR A 88 -10.18 11.55 -11.07
CA THR A 88 -9.63 12.47 -12.08
C THR A 88 -8.95 11.78 -13.26
N LEU A 89 -8.86 10.45 -13.22
CA LEU A 89 -8.29 9.64 -14.33
C LEU A 89 -8.90 9.97 -15.70
N ALA A 90 -10.20 10.31 -15.74
CA ALA A 90 -10.88 10.65 -16.99
C ALA A 90 -10.31 11.92 -17.64
N ASP A 91 -9.99 12.96 -16.86
CA ASP A 91 -9.46 14.24 -17.34
C ASP A 91 -8.00 14.16 -17.76
N LEU A 92 -7.22 13.36 -17.06
CA LEU A 92 -5.79 13.17 -17.30
C LEU A 92 -5.47 11.93 -18.14
N SER A 93 -6.50 11.19 -18.58
CA SER A 93 -6.32 10.01 -19.42
C SER A 93 -5.48 10.34 -20.65
N ARG A 94 -4.48 9.50 -20.98
CA ARG A 94 -3.49 9.68 -22.05
C ARG A 94 -2.46 10.81 -21.84
N ARG A 95 -2.48 11.52 -20.71
CA ARG A 95 -1.56 12.64 -20.40
C ARG A 95 -0.62 12.37 -19.25
N CYS A 96 -0.94 11.41 -18.38
CA CYS A 96 -0.10 11.02 -17.27
C CYS A 96 -0.05 9.51 -17.09
N VAL A 97 0.97 9.06 -16.41
CA VAL A 97 1.14 7.68 -15.92
C VAL A 97 1.05 7.74 -14.39
N PHE A 98 0.19 6.90 -13.83
CA PHE A 98 0.04 6.79 -12.37
C PHE A 98 0.92 5.67 -11.85
N TYR A 99 1.55 5.92 -10.73
CA TYR A 99 2.33 4.95 -9.98
C TYR A 99 1.83 4.91 -8.54
N ASP A 100 1.50 3.73 -8.05
CA ASP A 100 1.19 3.53 -6.65
C ASP A 100 2.49 3.52 -5.84
N MET A 101 2.52 4.32 -4.77
CA MET A 101 3.64 4.34 -3.85
C MET A 101 3.27 3.63 -2.56
N TYR A 102 3.73 2.40 -2.45
CA TYR A 102 3.57 1.59 -1.24
C TYR A 102 4.57 2.02 -0.15
N GLY A 103 4.35 1.57 1.07
CA GLY A 103 5.41 1.60 2.08
C GLY A 103 6.59 0.70 1.68
N MET A 104 7.67 0.72 2.45
CA MET A 104 8.86 -0.07 2.12
C MET A 104 8.57 -1.57 2.09
N SER A 105 9.12 -2.28 1.09
CA SER A 105 9.28 -3.73 1.13
C SER A 105 10.35 -4.12 2.15
N PHE A 106 10.45 -5.39 2.48
CA PHE A 106 11.54 -5.84 3.35
C PHE A 106 12.92 -5.63 2.70
N ARG A 107 13.02 -5.76 1.37
CA ARG A 107 14.22 -5.45 0.60
C ARG A 107 14.60 -3.98 0.76
N GLU A 108 13.64 -3.07 0.54
CA GLU A 108 13.86 -1.63 0.69
C GLU A 108 14.19 -1.22 2.12
N TYR A 109 13.61 -1.89 3.12
CA TYR A 109 13.96 -1.71 4.53
C TYR A 109 15.42 -2.10 4.80
N LEU A 110 15.90 -3.23 4.27
CA LEU A 110 17.30 -3.64 4.43
C LEU A 110 18.26 -2.60 3.83
N GLU A 111 17.94 -2.08 2.66
CA GLU A 111 18.73 -1.02 2.00
C GLU A 111 18.65 0.32 2.75
N PHE A 112 17.45 0.76 3.14
CA PHE A 112 17.21 2.04 3.84
C PHE A 112 17.93 2.15 5.20
N TYR A 113 18.12 1.03 5.88
CA TYR A 113 18.83 0.96 7.16
C TYR A 113 20.29 0.53 7.01
N ASP A 114 20.84 0.55 5.79
CA ASP A 114 22.23 0.17 5.49
C ASP A 114 22.62 -1.23 6.03
N ILE A 115 21.64 -2.17 6.07
CA ILE A 115 21.85 -3.52 6.56
C ILE A 115 22.45 -4.40 5.46
N MET A 116 21.83 -4.39 4.29
CA MET A 116 22.23 -5.16 3.11
C MET A 116 21.55 -4.60 1.86
N ASN A 117 22.27 -4.58 0.75
CA ASN A 117 21.69 -4.29 -0.56
C ASN A 117 21.37 -5.60 -1.26
N VAL A 118 20.09 -5.92 -1.42
CA VAL A 118 19.61 -7.13 -2.08
C VAL A 118 19.10 -6.75 -3.47
N PRO A 119 19.55 -7.42 -4.55
CA PRO A 119 19.04 -7.18 -5.89
C PRO A 119 17.55 -7.53 -5.97
N LYS A 120 16.85 -6.93 -6.93
CA LYS A 120 15.46 -7.25 -7.23
C LYS A 120 15.33 -8.69 -7.70
N ILE A 121 14.34 -9.42 -7.20
CA ILE A 121 14.12 -10.83 -7.44
C ILE A 121 12.70 -11.02 -7.96
N SER A 122 12.52 -11.75 -9.08
CA SER A 122 11.20 -12.13 -9.55
C SER A 122 10.62 -13.28 -8.73
N LEU A 123 9.28 -13.43 -8.74
CA LEU A 123 8.65 -14.55 -8.04
C LEU A 123 9.14 -15.89 -8.59
N GLU A 124 9.26 -16.03 -9.91
CA GLU A 124 9.76 -17.27 -10.55
C GLU A 124 11.18 -17.62 -10.11
N ASP A 125 12.05 -16.60 -10.05
CA ASP A 125 13.44 -16.82 -9.61
C ASP A 125 13.49 -17.20 -8.13
N LEU A 126 12.69 -16.53 -7.29
CA LEU A 126 12.54 -16.91 -5.89
C LEU A 126 12.11 -18.37 -5.74
N LEU A 127 11.04 -18.78 -6.43
CA LEU A 127 10.51 -20.16 -6.34
C LEU A 127 11.53 -21.23 -6.76
N GLN A 128 12.38 -20.93 -7.72
CA GLN A 128 13.40 -21.85 -8.23
C GLN A 128 14.68 -21.86 -7.40
N ASN A 129 15.10 -20.70 -6.88
CA ASN A 129 16.45 -20.50 -6.34
C ASN A 129 16.47 -20.09 -4.85
N HIS A 130 15.33 -20.13 -4.14
CA HIS A 130 15.20 -19.63 -2.76
C HIS A 130 16.22 -20.22 -1.79
N VAL A 131 16.66 -21.49 -1.97
CA VAL A 131 17.66 -22.11 -1.10
C VAL A 131 19.01 -21.40 -1.25
N LYS A 132 19.47 -21.16 -2.48
CA LYS A 132 20.70 -20.44 -2.75
C LYS A 132 20.62 -19.00 -2.27
N ILE A 133 19.56 -18.28 -2.63
CA ILE A 133 19.32 -16.90 -2.21
C ILE A 133 19.34 -16.80 -0.68
N GLY A 134 18.67 -17.72 0.00
CA GLY A 134 18.62 -17.76 1.45
C GLY A 134 19.98 -17.99 2.09
N LEU A 135 20.77 -18.93 1.58
CA LEU A 135 22.13 -19.20 2.06
C LEU A 135 23.05 -17.98 1.85
N ASP A 136 22.99 -17.35 0.68
CA ASP A 136 23.81 -16.18 0.37
C ASP A 136 23.50 -15.04 1.37
N ILE A 137 22.23 -14.71 1.58
CA ILE A 137 21.81 -13.62 2.50
C ILE A 137 22.13 -13.96 3.97
N THR A 138 21.79 -15.18 4.42
CA THR A 138 21.97 -15.56 5.83
C THR A 138 23.44 -15.79 6.22
N SER A 139 24.33 -15.96 5.23
CA SER A 139 25.78 -15.98 5.48
C SER A 139 26.33 -14.61 5.89
N GLU A 140 25.68 -13.53 5.50
CA GLU A 140 26.12 -12.15 5.76
C GLU A 140 25.34 -11.49 6.90
N VAL A 141 24.02 -11.78 7.02
CA VAL A 141 23.11 -11.10 7.95
C VAL A 141 22.27 -12.10 8.74
N LYS A 142 22.12 -11.86 10.05
CA LYS A 142 21.11 -12.53 10.87
C LYS A 142 19.72 -11.99 10.50
N ILE A 143 19.10 -12.61 9.51
CA ILE A 143 17.93 -12.06 8.83
C ILE A 143 16.65 -12.10 9.67
N LEU A 144 16.42 -13.14 10.48
CA LEU A 144 15.18 -13.30 11.24
C LEU A 144 14.92 -12.17 12.24
N PRO A 145 15.90 -11.70 13.05
CA PRO A 145 15.69 -10.51 13.88
C PRO A 145 15.34 -9.27 13.07
N LYS A 146 15.98 -9.06 11.91
CA LYS A 146 15.68 -7.92 11.02
C LYS A 146 14.28 -8.01 10.40
N PHE A 147 13.85 -9.21 10.10
CA PHE A 147 12.48 -9.45 9.62
C PHE A 147 11.44 -9.15 10.72
N GLN A 148 11.71 -9.55 11.96
CA GLN A 148 10.83 -9.19 13.09
C GLN A 148 10.77 -7.67 13.32
N ASP A 149 11.91 -6.98 13.27
CA ASP A 149 11.96 -5.50 13.34
C ASP A 149 11.13 -4.88 12.21
N TYR A 150 11.25 -5.39 10.98
CA TYR A 150 10.47 -4.94 9.85
C TYR A 150 8.95 -5.12 10.04
N LEU A 151 8.51 -6.28 10.49
CA LEU A 151 7.10 -6.56 10.74
C LEU A 151 6.49 -5.56 11.73
N HIS A 152 7.27 -5.10 12.71
CA HIS A 152 6.84 -4.13 13.71
C HIS A 152 6.92 -2.68 13.21
N TYR A 153 8.03 -2.30 12.55
CA TYR A 153 8.39 -0.90 12.37
C TYR A 153 8.87 -0.53 10.96
N GLY A 154 9.11 -1.53 10.09
CA GLY A 154 9.88 -1.33 8.87
C GLY A 154 9.09 -0.85 7.67
N TYR A 155 7.77 -0.81 7.72
CA TYR A 155 6.95 -0.47 6.56
C TYR A 155 6.98 1.03 6.22
N TYR A 156 7.02 1.90 7.23
CA TYR A 156 7.01 3.35 7.07
C TYR A 156 8.37 3.97 7.41
N PRO A 157 9.03 4.69 6.47
CA PRO A 157 10.37 5.24 6.70
C PRO A 157 10.46 6.24 7.86
N PHE A 158 9.37 6.91 8.22
CA PHE A 158 9.34 7.90 9.30
C PHE A 158 9.57 7.29 10.71
N TYR A 159 9.53 5.96 10.87
CA TYR A 159 9.90 5.31 12.14
C TYR A 159 11.27 5.78 12.66
N LYS A 160 12.22 6.02 11.74
CA LYS A 160 13.57 6.49 12.09
C LYS A 160 13.57 7.82 12.86
N GLU A 161 12.51 8.62 12.68
CA GLU A 161 12.37 9.94 13.28
C GLU A 161 11.56 9.94 14.58
N VAL A 162 10.67 8.94 14.78
CA VAL A 162 9.65 8.98 15.84
C VAL A 162 9.47 7.64 16.58
N THR A 163 10.56 6.95 16.85
CA THR A 163 10.57 5.59 17.43
C THR A 163 9.62 5.39 18.61
N ASP A 164 9.64 6.27 19.60
CA ASP A 164 8.86 6.11 20.84
C ASP A 164 7.35 6.39 20.67
N SER A 165 6.97 7.04 19.58
CA SER A 165 5.58 7.45 19.31
C SER A 165 5.00 6.81 18.06
N TYR A 166 5.71 5.89 17.45
CA TYR A 166 5.39 5.34 16.13
C TYR A 166 3.98 4.76 16.03
N GLU A 167 3.62 3.84 16.92
CA GLU A 167 2.29 3.23 16.92
C GLU A 167 1.17 4.26 17.12
N LYS A 168 1.40 5.24 18.02
CA LYS A 168 0.44 6.31 18.26
C LYS A 168 0.25 7.20 17.03
N ILE A 169 1.33 7.48 16.30
CA ILE A 169 1.29 8.24 15.05
C ILE A 169 0.55 7.45 13.98
N LEU A 170 0.77 6.14 13.86
CA LEU A 170 0.01 5.28 12.93
C LEU A 170 -1.49 5.28 13.24
N GLN A 171 -1.85 5.22 14.52
CA GLN A 171 -3.26 5.34 14.95
C GLN A 171 -3.86 6.69 14.53
N GLN A 172 -3.10 7.78 14.69
CA GLN A 172 -3.54 9.13 14.28
C GLN A 172 -3.67 9.25 12.77
N ILE A 173 -2.73 8.70 12.00
CA ILE A 173 -2.79 8.68 10.54
C ILE A 173 -4.04 7.93 10.08
N ALA A 174 -4.30 6.74 10.60
CA ALA A 174 -5.50 5.97 10.26
C ALA A 174 -6.79 6.72 10.63
N ALA A 175 -6.82 7.41 11.76
CA ALA A 175 -7.95 8.24 12.17
C ALA A 175 -8.15 9.43 11.22
N ASN A 176 -7.08 10.14 10.85
CA ASN A 176 -7.13 11.29 9.93
C ASN A 176 -7.62 10.88 8.53
N ILE A 177 -7.15 9.76 8.01
CA ILE A 177 -7.64 9.22 6.74
C ILE A 177 -9.17 9.04 6.76
N ILE A 178 -9.71 8.48 7.86
CA ILE A 178 -11.15 8.22 7.98
C ILE A 178 -11.94 9.52 8.24
N GLU A 179 -11.41 10.43 9.05
CA GLU A 179 -12.14 11.62 9.54
C GLU A 179 -11.98 12.83 8.62
N VAL A 180 -10.91 12.89 7.84
CA VAL A 180 -10.57 14.06 7.00
C VAL A 180 -10.52 13.68 5.52
N ASP A 181 -9.65 12.73 5.13
CA ASP A 181 -9.36 12.48 3.71
C ASP A 181 -10.56 11.84 2.99
N ILE A 182 -11.17 10.80 3.56
CA ILE A 182 -12.33 10.13 2.95
C ILE A 182 -13.51 11.08 2.79
N PRO A 183 -13.94 11.88 3.81
CA PRO A 183 -15.01 12.87 3.66
C PRO A 183 -14.73 13.96 2.63
N ALA A 184 -13.49 14.41 2.54
CA ALA A 184 -13.11 15.45 1.59
C ALA A 184 -13.38 15.04 0.13
N VAL A 185 -13.22 13.74 -0.16
CA VAL A 185 -13.35 13.19 -1.52
C VAL A 185 -14.76 12.66 -1.80
N GLU A 186 -15.28 11.82 -0.94
CA GLU A 186 -16.56 11.10 -1.18
C GLU A 186 -17.79 11.88 -0.74
N LYS A 187 -17.64 13.07 -0.16
CA LYS A 187 -18.75 13.92 0.32
C LYS A 187 -19.75 13.16 1.19
N ILE A 188 -19.24 12.35 2.12
CA ILE A 188 -20.07 11.56 3.03
C ILE A 188 -20.48 12.40 4.25
N GLU A 189 -21.67 12.12 4.78
CA GLU A 189 -22.15 12.78 5.99
C GLU A 189 -21.33 12.37 7.23
N TYR A 190 -21.23 13.26 8.20
CA TYR A 190 -20.51 13.01 9.47
C TYR A 190 -21.00 11.74 10.19
N SER A 191 -22.31 11.46 10.15
CA SER A 191 -22.88 10.23 10.70
C SER A 191 -22.29 8.95 10.09
N THR A 192 -21.96 8.99 8.79
CA THR A 192 -21.31 7.89 8.07
C THR A 192 -19.83 7.78 8.45
N VAL A 193 -19.14 8.91 8.66
CA VAL A 193 -17.74 8.92 9.14
C VAL A 193 -17.62 8.21 10.49
N VAL A 194 -18.51 8.54 11.44
CA VAL A 194 -18.55 7.90 12.77
C VAL A 194 -18.75 6.39 12.65
N LYS A 195 -19.66 5.95 11.76
CA LYS A 195 -19.90 4.53 11.51
C LYS A 195 -18.71 3.85 10.84
N LEU A 196 -18.05 4.51 9.88
CA LEU A 196 -16.86 4.02 9.22
C LEU A 196 -15.70 3.83 10.20
N LYS A 197 -15.51 4.79 11.12
CA LYS A 197 -14.51 4.69 12.19
C LYS A 197 -14.77 3.51 13.13
N ARG A 198 -16.03 3.33 13.57
CA ARG A 198 -16.44 2.16 14.38
C ARG A 198 -16.24 0.86 13.61
N PHE A 199 -16.57 0.84 12.33
CA PHE A 199 -16.36 -0.31 11.46
C PHE A 199 -14.88 -0.66 11.35
N PHE A 200 -14.02 0.32 11.08
CA PHE A 200 -12.58 0.09 11.00
C PHE A 200 -12.00 -0.42 12.33
N ALA A 201 -12.38 0.16 13.46
CA ALA A 201 -11.97 -0.31 14.78
C ALA A 201 -12.43 -1.77 15.06
N LEU A 202 -13.63 -2.14 14.62
CA LEU A 202 -14.13 -3.51 14.75
C LEU A 202 -13.31 -4.49 13.90
N ILE A 203 -13.14 -4.20 12.60
CA ILE A 203 -12.44 -5.12 11.70
C ILE A 203 -10.96 -5.23 12.01
N SER A 204 -10.30 -4.17 12.50
CA SER A 204 -8.88 -4.22 12.86
C SER A 204 -8.57 -5.25 13.96
N GLN A 205 -9.55 -5.58 14.81
CA GLN A 205 -9.41 -6.60 15.85
C GLN A 205 -9.74 -8.02 15.36
N MET A 206 -10.38 -8.15 14.19
CA MET A 206 -10.86 -9.43 13.65
C MET A 206 -9.98 -9.97 12.51
N VAL A 207 -9.19 -9.13 11.87
CA VAL A 207 -8.41 -9.49 10.66
C VAL A 207 -7.30 -10.51 10.95
N PRO A 208 -7.01 -11.43 10.00
CA PRO A 208 -7.80 -11.70 8.80
C PRO A 208 -9.10 -12.44 9.12
N PHE A 209 -10.18 -12.06 8.46
CA PHE A 209 -11.47 -12.72 8.65
C PHE A 209 -12.25 -12.87 7.34
N SER A 210 -13.11 -13.89 7.27
CA SER A 210 -14.06 -14.04 6.17
C SER A 210 -15.26 -13.13 6.35
N VAL A 211 -15.61 -12.35 5.31
CA VAL A 211 -16.62 -11.30 5.40
C VAL A 211 -18.03 -11.90 5.63
N ASN A 212 -18.60 -11.66 6.80
CA ASN A 212 -20.01 -11.87 7.07
C ASN A 212 -20.74 -10.51 7.13
N ALA A 213 -21.15 -10.01 5.95
CA ALA A 213 -21.78 -8.69 5.85
C ALA A 213 -23.06 -8.55 6.68
N THR A 214 -23.77 -9.65 6.95
CA THR A 214 -24.99 -9.64 7.76
C THR A 214 -24.68 -9.42 9.24
N GLU A 215 -23.66 -10.06 9.76
CA GLU A 215 -23.21 -9.91 11.14
C GLU A 215 -22.59 -8.53 11.36
N LEU A 216 -21.68 -8.11 10.46
CA LEU A 216 -21.06 -6.79 10.50
C LEU A 216 -22.11 -5.67 10.45
N SER A 217 -23.14 -5.80 9.62
CA SER A 217 -24.21 -4.80 9.50
C SER A 217 -24.99 -4.62 10.79
N LYS A 218 -25.19 -5.68 11.56
CA LYS A 218 -25.84 -5.63 12.88
C LYS A 218 -24.97 -4.94 13.92
N ASN A 219 -23.67 -5.23 13.94
CA ASN A 219 -22.74 -4.71 14.94
C ASN A 219 -22.52 -3.20 14.84
N ILE A 220 -22.65 -2.63 13.64
CA ILE A 220 -22.44 -1.18 13.40
C ILE A 220 -23.72 -0.44 12.98
N GLU A 221 -24.87 -1.13 13.00
CA GLU A 221 -26.19 -0.57 12.70
C GLU A 221 -26.25 0.14 11.33
N VAL A 222 -25.79 -0.54 10.27
CA VAL A 222 -25.86 -0.05 8.88
C VAL A 222 -26.51 -1.10 7.98
N PRO A 223 -27.11 -0.69 6.86
CA PRO A 223 -27.59 -1.64 5.86
C PRO A 223 -26.47 -2.55 5.34
N ARG A 224 -26.75 -3.82 5.09
CA ARG A 224 -25.78 -4.81 4.56
C ARG A 224 -25.04 -4.31 3.31
N GLN A 225 -25.70 -3.58 2.42
CA GLN A 225 -25.10 -3.01 1.21
C GLN A 225 -24.01 -1.99 1.53
N SER A 226 -24.11 -1.27 2.65
CA SER A 226 -23.12 -0.29 3.10
C SER A 226 -21.81 -0.92 3.52
N ILE A 227 -21.80 -2.19 3.96
CA ILE A 227 -20.57 -2.89 4.37
C ILE A 227 -19.58 -2.98 3.21
N ASN A 228 -20.02 -3.41 2.03
CA ASN A 228 -19.14 -3.53 0.86
C ASN A 228 -18.62 -2.14 0.41
N LYS A 229 -19.47 -1.10 0.49
CA LYS A 229 -19.06 0.28 0.19
C LYS A 229 -18.00 0.76 1.19
N MET A 230 -18.19 0.51 2.49
CA MET A 230 -17.23 0.86 3.54
C MET A 230 -15.89 0.12 3.34
N LEU A 231 -15.92 -1.19 3.03
CA LEU A 231 -14.69 -1.94 2.72
C LEU A 231 -13.99 -1.38 1.49
N ALA A 232 -14.73 -1.02 0.44
CA ALA A 232 -14.14 -0.41 -0.76
C ALA A 232 -13.48 0.95 -0.46
N LEU A 233 -14.09 1.78 0.40
CA LEU A 233 -13.49 3.04 0.85
C LEU A 233 -12.20 2.80 1.64
N LEU A 234 -12.21 1.87 2.58
CA LEU A 234 -11.02 1.53 3.38
C LEU A 234 -9.89 0.93 2.52
N LYS A 235 -10.23 0.13 1.49
CA LYS A 235 -9.25 -0.38 0.52
C LYS A 235 -8.62 0.76 -0.29
N LYS A 236 -9.46 1.63 -0.86
CA LYS A 236 -8.97 2.79 -1.63
C LYS A 236 -8.05 3.70 -0.80
N SER A 237 -8.33 3.82 0.50
CA SER A 237 -7.54 4.62 1.44
C SER A 237 -6.29 3.90 1.95
N ALA A 238 -5.93 2.74 1.42
CA ALA A 238 -4.81 1.92 1.86
C ALA A 238 -4.82 1.61 3.38
N LEU A 239 -6.00 1.36 3.95
CA LEU A 239 -6.15 0.89 5.33
C LEU A 239 -6.37 -0.61 5.42
N VAL A 240 -6.93 -1.22 4.37
CA VAL A 240 -7.18 -2.66 4.29
C VAL A 240 -6.84 -3.21 2.90
N ASN A 241 -6.46 -4.47 2.86
CA ASN A 241 -6.38 -5.30 1.66
C ASN A 241 -7.57 -6.25 1.60
N LEU A 242 -8.19 -6.36 0.44
CA LEU A 242 -9.35 -7.22 0.21
C LEU A 242 -8.98 -8.34 -0.74
N LEU A 243 -9.19 -9.57 -0.29
CA LEU A 243 -8.94 -10.77 -1.09
C LEU A 243 -10.26 -11.28 -1.68
N TYR A 244 -10.30 -11.39 -2.99
CA TYR A 244 -11.48 -11.85 -3.73
C TYR A 244 -11.29 -13.26 -4.28
N ASN A 245 -12.38 -13.95 -4.55
CA ASN A 245 -12.33 -15.19 -5.31
C ASN A 245 -12.06 -14.87 -6.79
N GLY A 246 -11.06 -15.49 -7.40
CA GLY A 246 -10.63 -15.22 -8.77
C GLY A 246 -11.72 -15.35 -9.87
N LYS A 247 -12.84 -15.98 -9.55
CA LYS A 247 -14.01 -16.08 -10.45
C LYS A 247 -14.90 -14.82 -10.44
N ASN A 248 -14.71 -13.90 -9.49
CA ASN A 248 -15.60 -12.76 -9.23
C ASN A 248 -14.90 -11.39 -9.42
N THR A 249 -13.85 -11.31 -10.21
CA THR A 249 -13.06 -10.09 -10.41
C THR A 249 -13.77 -8.99 -11.21
N MET A 250 -14.93 -9.24 -11.78
CA MET A 250 -15.69 -8.23 -12.54
C MET A 250 -16.70 -7.48 -11.65
N GLY A 251 -16.23 -6.44 -10.98
CA GLY A 251 -17.09 -5.39 -10.42
C GLY A 251 -16.76 -4.99 -8.98
N GLN A 252 -16.77 -3.69 -8.71
CA GLN A 252 -16.59 -3.06 -7.39
C GLN A 252 -17.63 -3.50 -6.33
N LEU A 253 -18.58 -4.37 -6.69
CA LEU A 253 -19.66 -4.90 -5.84
C LEU A 253 -19.44 -6.36 -5.43
N ALA A 254 -18.33 -7.00 -5.85
CA ALA A 254 -18.04 -8.37 -5.42
C ALA A 254 -17.76 -8.38 -3.92
N LYS A 255 -18.34 -9.37 -3.24
CA LYS A 255 -18.06 -9.62 -1.82
C LYS A 255 -16.63 -10.13 -1.68
N PRO A 256 -15.76 -9.49 -0.88
CA PRO A 256 -14.45 -10.05 -0.59
C PRO A 256 -14.61 -11.33 0.26
N GLU A 257 -13.72 -12.29 0.04
CA GLU A 257 -13.64 -13.53 0.83
C GLU A 257 -12.92 -13.29 2.15
N LYS A 258 -11.77 -12.59 2.11
CA LYS A 258 -11.00 -12.23 3.29
C LYS A 258 -10.66 -10.73 3.31
N VAL A 259 -10.51 -10.18 4.50
CA VAL A 259 -10.03 -8.81 4.75
C VAL A 259 -8.77 -8.90 5.59
N TYR A 260 -7.77 -8.12 5.22
CA TYR A 260 -6.52 -7.91 5.95
C TYR A 260 -6.36 -6.42 6.26
N LEU A 261 -5.63 -6.06 7.31
CA LEU A 261 -5.08 -4.69 7.38
C LEU A 261 -4.05 -4.52 6.25
N GLU A 262 -3.78 -3.28 5.88
CA GLU A 262 -2.91 -3.01 4.75
C GLU A 262 -1.50 -3.58 4.96
N ASN A 263 -0.95 -3.47 6.19
CA ASN A 263 0.38 -3.98 6.53
C ASN A 263 0.49 -4.42 8.00
N PRO A 264 1.54 -5.20 8.36
CA PRO A 264 1.79 -5.65 9.73
C PRO A 264 1.97 -4.51 10.76
N ASN A 265 2.60 -3.39 10.37
CA ASN A 265 2.83 -2.27 11.29
C ASN A 265 1.49 -1.68 11.79
N LEU A 266 0.49 -1.56 10.90
CA LEU A 266 -0.87 -1.17 11.29
C LEU A 266 -1.50 -2.20 12.24
N MET A 267 -1.24 -3.50 12.05
CA MET A 267 -1.75 -4.51 12.99
C MET A 267 -1.19 -4.30 14.39
N TYR A 268 0.12 -4.11 14.53
CA TYR A 268 0.73 -3.85 15.84
C TYR A 268 0.20 -2.56 16.47
N ALA A 269 0.02 -1.50 15.68
CA ALA A 269 -0.49 -0.22 16.17
C ALA A 269 -1.97 -0.26 16.61
N LEU A 270 -2.81 -1.06 15.95
CA LEU A 270 -4.27 -1.06 16.16
C LEU A 270 -4.76 -2.23 17.00
N THR A 271 -3.98 -3.31 17.13
CA THR A 271 -4.38 -4.54 17.80
C THR A 271 -3.46 -4.83 18.97
N PRO A 272 -3.89 -4.66 20.23
CA PRO A 272 -3.03 -4.80 21.41
C PRO A 272 -2.35 -6.17 21.56
N ARG A 273 -2.93 -7.21 20.95
CA ARG A 273 -2.40 -8.58 20.92
C ARG A 273 -2.62 -9.16 19.54
N ALA A 274 -1.82 -8.69 18.58
CA ALA A 274 -1.87 -9.22 17.22
C ALA A 274 -1.44 -10.70 17.21
N ASP A 275 -2.25 -11.56 16.62
CA ASP A 275 -1.92 -12.97 16.42
C ASP A 275 -0.82 -13.10 15.38
N ILE A 276 0.21 -13.88 15.67
CA ILE A 276 1.37 -14.03 14.79
C ILE A 276 1.03 -14.70 13.44
N GLY A 277 0.01 -15.58 13.41
CA GLY A 277 -0.49 -16.17 12.17
C GLY A 277 -1.09 -15.10 11.26
N ASN A 278 -1.87 -14.21 11.86
CA ASN A 278 -2.51 -13.09 11.18
C ASN A 278 -1.48 -12.09 10.61
N ILE A 279 -0.41 -11.83 11.36
CA ILE A 279 0.71 -10.98 10.92
C ILE A 279 1.40 -11.58 9.69
N ARG A 280 1.66 -12.89 9.69
CA ARG A 280 2.27 -13.62 8.58
C ARG A 280 1.46 -13.53 7.29
N GLU A 281 0.16 -13.81 7.38
CA GLU A 281 -0.74 -13.69 6.22
C GLU A 281 -0.84 -12.24 5.72
N THR A 282 -0.93 -11.27 6.63
CA THR A 282 -0.97 -9.83 6.29
C THR A 282 0.31 -9.39 5.58
N PHE A 283 1.48 -9.81 6.07
CA PHE A 283 2.76 -9.54 5.41
C PHE A 283 2.79 -10.14 4.01
N PHE A 284 2.45 -11.42 3.86
CA PHE A 284 2.46 -12.11 2.58
C PHE A 284 1.54 -11.41 1.57
N ALA A 285 0.30 -11.12 1.96
CA ALA A 285 -0.66 -10.41 1.11
C ALA A 285 -0.14 -9.02 0.70
N ASN A 286 0.36 -8.23 1.66
CA ASN A 286 0.88 -6.88 1.41
C ASN A 286 2.04 -6.88 0.41
N GLN A 287 3.01 -7.80 0.56
CA GLN A 287 4.18 -7.82 -0.31
C GLN A 287 3.85 -8.28 -1.73
N LEU A 288 3.00 -9.28 -1.89
CA LEU A 288 2.66 -9.82 -3.21
C LEU A 288 1.65 -8.99 -3.99
N MET A 289 0.68 -8.35 -3.31
CA MET A 289 -0.33 -7.51 -3.98
C MET A 289 0.26 -6.26 -4.67
N ARG A 290 1.54 -5.97 -4.47
CA ARG A 290 2.23 -4.85 -5.14
C ARG A 290 2.37 -5.08 -6.64
N ASN A 291 2.73 -6.30 -7.05
CA ASN A 291 3.12 -6.61 -8.41
C ASN A 291 2.46 -7.88 -8.96
N HIS A 292 1.67 -8.59 -8.14
CA HIS A 292 1.01 -9.84 -8.50
C HIS A 292 -0.49 -9.78 -8.27
N GLU A 293 -1.24 -10.51 -9.08
CA GLU A 293 -2.65 -10.77 -8.83
C GLU A 293 -2.79 -11.80 -7.70
N VAL A 294 -3.27 -11.36 -6.53
CA VAL A 294 -3.47 -12.22 -5.36
C VAL A 294 -4.95 -12.41 -5.12
N THR A 295 -5.40 -13.65 -5.15
CA THR A 295 -6.80 -14.05 -4.95
C THR A 295 -6.93 -15.11 -3.87
N PHE A 296 -8.16 -15.31 -3.39
CA PHE A 296 -8.46 -16.36 -2.43
C PHE A 296 -8.29 -17.75 -3.06
N SER A 297 -7.56 -18.63 -2.39
CA SER A 297 -7.42 -20.03 -2.78
C SER A 297 -8.45 -20.89 -2.04
N GLY A 298 -9.20 -21.71 -2.76
CA GLY A 298 -10.12 -22.66 -2.12
C GLY A 298 -9.43 -23.81 -1.36
N LYS A 299 -8.12 -23.99 -1.51
CA LYS A 299 -7.34 -25.09 -0.90
C LYS A 299 -6.15 -24.62 -0.07
N GLY A 300 -5.72 -23.36 -0.24
CA GLY A 300 -4.65 -22.73 0.54
C GLY A 300 -5.09 -21.35 1.00
N ASP A 301 -4.15 -20.53 1.46
CA ASP A 301 -4.45 -19.16 1.87
C ASP A 301 -4.56 -18.23 0.67
N PHE A 302 -3.65 -18.36 -0.31
CA PHE A 302 -3.52 -17.46 -1.45
C PHE A 302 -3.33 -18.20 -2.77
N LEU A 303 -3.93 -17.67 -3.83
CA LEU A 303 -3.65 -18.02 -5.23
C LEU A 303 -3.04 -16.79 -5.90
N VAL A 304 -1.81 -16.92 -6.39
CA VAL A 304 -1.03 -15.85 -7.00
C VAL A 304 -0.93 -16.08 -8.49
N ASP A 305 -1.22 -15.03 -9.28
CA ASP A 305 -1.21 -15.00 -10.75
C ASP A 305 -2.03 -16.13 -11.39
N SER A 306 -3.09 -16.55 -10.71
CA SER A 306 -3.94 -17.68 -11.11
C SER A 306 -3.17 -19.00 -11.32
N LEU A 307 -1.96 -19.11 -10.76
CA LEU A 307 -1.01 -20.19 -11.06
C LEU A 307 -0.43 -20.85 -9.81
N TYR A 308 0.01 -20.07 -8.83
CA TYR A 308 0.74 -20.57 -7.66
C TYR A 308 -0.13 -20.53 -6.42
N THR A 309 -0.29 -21.66 -5.74
CA THR A 309 -1.03 -21.74 -4.47
C THR A 309 -0.07 -21.68 -3.29
N PHE A 310 -0.34 -20.78 -2.35
CA PHE A 310 0.46 -20.64 -1.15
C PHE A 310 -0.36 -20.91 0.11
N GLU A 311 0.30 -21.55 1.06
CA GLU A 311 -0.15 -21.72 2.43
C GLU A 311 0.88 -21.07 3.35
N VAL A 312 0.44 -20.15 4.21
CA VAL A 312 1.31 -19.36 5.09
C VAL A 312 1.29 -19.92 6.50
N GLY A 313 2.43 -19.97 7.17
CA GLY A 313 2.46 -20.43 8.56
C GLY A 313 3.81 -20.35 9.25
N GLY A 314 3.88 -20.87 10.48
CA GLY A 314 5.12 -20.98 11.24
C GLY A 314 5.95 -22.22 10.85
N LYS A 315 7.13 -22.38 11.46
CA LYS A 315 8.11 -23.44 11.13
C LYS A 315 7.55 -24.88 11.09
N ASN A 316 6.48 -25.15 11.82
CA ASN A 316 5.85 -26.48 11.91
C ASN A 316 4.70 -26.68 10.92
N LYS A 317 4.44 -25.71 10.03
CA LYS A 317 3.37 -25.82 9.03
C LYS A 317 3.63 -26.99 8.09
N LYS A 318 2.57 -27.77 7.79
CA LYS A 318 2.62 -28.95 6.95
C LYS A 318 1.88 -28.74 5.65
N PHE A 319 2.19 -29.54 4.63
CA PHE A 319 1.56 -29.52 3.31
C PHE A 319 0.14 -30.10 3.25
N ASP A 320 -0.44 -30.54 4.36
CA ASP A 320 -1.67 -31.36 4.37
C ASP A 320 -2.83 -30.74 3.57
N GLN A 321 -2.95 -29.42 3.56
CA GLN A 321 -4.03 -28.70 2.86
C GLN A 321 -3.80 -28.57 1.35
N ILE A 322 -2.54 -28.48 0.90
CA ILE A 322 -2.18 -28.16 -0.48
C ILE A 322 -1.37 -29.26 -1.18
N LYS A 323 -1.16 -30.41 -0.53
CA LYS A 323 -0.34 -31.54 -1.05
C LYS A 323 -0.76 -32.04 -2.43
N ASP A 324 -2.06 -31.98 -2.75
CA ASP A 324 -2.64 -32.45 -4.01
C ASP A 324 -2.86 -31.28 -5.01
N VAL A 325 -2.28 -30.11 -4.75
CA VAL A 325 -2.38 -28.94 -5.61
C VAL A 325 -1.06 -28.76 -6.36
N SER A 326 -1.15 -28.73 -7.69
CA SER A 326 0.04 -28.46 -8.52
C SER A 326 0.55 -27.04 -8.28
N LYS A 327 1.86 -26.83 -8.32
CA LYS A 327 2.52 -25.53 -8.10
C LYS A 327 2.11 -24.90 -6.75
N SER A 328 2.12 -25.71 -5.70
CA SER A 328 1.82 -25.28 -4.35
C SER A 328 3.07 -25.16 -3.49
N PHE A 329 3.13 -24.15 -2.64
CA PHE A 329 4.28 -23.81 -1.81
C PHE A 329 3.84 -23.46 -0.39
N LEU A 330 4.71 -23.73 0.59
CA LEU A 330 4.58 -23.23 1.95
C LEU A 330 5.46 -21.98 2.14
N ALA A 331 4.85 -20.86 2.51
CA ALA A 331 5.55 -19.66 2.99
C ALA A 331 5.67 -19.74 4.51
N VAL A 332 6.86 -20.01 5.02
CA VAL A 332 7.09 -20.40 6.41
C VAL A 332 7.97 -19.41 7.15
N ASP A 333 7.48 -18.93 8.28
CA ASP A 333 8.19 -18.05 9.19
C ASP A 333 9.08 -18.85 10.18
N ASP A 334 9.98 -18.14 10.87
CA ASP A 334 10.94 -18.69 11.85
C ASP A 334 11.91 -19.73 11.26
N ILE A 335 12.24 -19.62 9.98
CA ILE A 335 13.31 -20.39 9.33
C ILE A 335 14.22 -19.48 8.50
N ASP A 336 15.52 -19.68 8.60
CA ASP A 336 16.52 -18.92 7.84
C ASP A 336 16.43 -19.25 6.34
N THR A 337 16.43 -20.54 6.00
CA THR A 337 16.30 -21.03 4.63
C THR A 337 15.28 -22.16 4.56
N GLY A 338 14.60 -22.25 3.41
CA GLY A 338 13.65 -23.31 3.13
C GLY A 338 14.29 -24.54 2.46
N PHE A 339 13.45 -25.49 2.07
CA PHE A 339 13.84 -26.68 1.31
C PHE A 339 12.68 -27.20 0.47
N GLY A 340 12.93 -27.57 -0.78
CA GLY A 340 11.89 -28.04 -1.72
C GLY A 340 10.85 -26.96 -1.96
N ASP A 341 9.57 -27.27 -1.74
CA ASP A 341 8.47 -26.32 -1.90
C ASP A 341 8.18 -25.50 -0.60
N LYS A 342 9.07 -25.58 0.39
CA LYS A 342 8.99 -24.83 1.63
C LYS A 342 9.95 -23.64 1.57
N ILE A 343 9.43 -22.43 1.53
CA ILE A 343 10.15 -21.17 1.32
C ILE A 343 10.06 -20.31 2.58
N SER A 344 11.15 -19.65 2.96
CA SER A 344 11.15 -18.74 4.11
C SER A 344 10.27 -17.52 3.84
N LEU A 345 9.37 -17.20 4.77
CA LEU A 345 8.38 -16.12 4.62
C LEU A 345 9.02 -14.77 4.32
N TRP A 346 10.12 -14.43 4.99
CA TRP A 346 10.82 -13.15 4.81
C TRP A 346 11.26 -12.90 3.36
N MET A 347 11.52 -13.96 2.58
CA MET A 347 11.98 -13.85 1.19
C MET A 347 10.94 -13.24 0.26
N PHE A 348 9.65 -13.37 0.57
CA PHE A 348 8.58 -12.73 -0.20
C PHE A 348 8.60 -11.20 -0.09
N GLY A 349 9.29 -10.65 0.89
CA GLY A 349 9.56 -9.22 0.99
C GLY A 349 10.75 -8.73 0.17
N LEU A 350 11.43 -9.62 -0.56
CA LEU A 350 12.52 -9.27 -1.48
C LEU A 350 12.04 -9.10 -2.93
N LEU A 351 10.78 -9.45 -3.19
CA LEU A 351 10.19 -9.41 -4.52
C LEU A 351 10.03 -7.98 -5.04
N GLU A 352 10.01 -7.88 -6.36
CA GLU A 352 9.65 -6.68 -7.11
C GLU A 352 8.52 -6.95 -8.07
#